data_824e6c91a2191e59f094798f67ddc832
#
_entry.id   824e6c91a2191e59f094798f67ddc832
#
_cell.length_a   1.000
_cell.length_b   1.000
_cell.length_c   1.000
_cell.angle_alpha   90.00
_cell.angle_beta   90.00
_cell.angle_gamma   90.00
#
_symmetry.space_group_name_H-M   'P 1'
#
loop_
_entity.id
_entity.type
_entity.pdbx_description
1 polymer ?
#
loop_
_entity_poly.entity_id
_entity_poly.type
_entity_poly.pdbx_seq_one_letter_code
_entity_poly.pdbx_strand_id
1 'polypeptide(L)'
;KDRYPWDAQKSAGNTNDLRGKILRIKPEADGTYTIPEGNLFAKGEAKTRPEIYVMGNRNPYRISVDSRTGFLYWGEVGPDGNNDSLNLGPKGYDEINQAQRAGNFGWPYFVANNQAYNARDYVANTSGVKYDSLKPINESPNNTGLRELPPSHSAMIYYPYATSDEFPALGTGSRNAMAGPIYYSEDYPDSGRNWPDFFDGK
;
A
#
# COMPACT_ATOMS: atom_id res chain seq x y z
N LYS A 1 -24.53 -12.61 6.87
CA LYS A 1 -24.81 -11.77 5.67
C LYS A 1 -23.52 -11.58 4.90
N ASP A 2 -23.58 -11.80 3.60
CA ASP A 2 -22.50 -11.54 2.68
C ASP A 2 -22.10 -10.07 2.76
N ARG A 3 -20.82 -9.81 3.05
CA ARG A 3 -20.24 -8.46 3.06
C ARG A 3 -19.58 -8.08 1.74
N TYR A 4 -20.01 -8.71 0.67
CA TYR A 4 -19.47 -8.55 -0.67
C TYR A 4 -19.15 -7.09 -1.06
N PRO A 5 -20.00 -6.08 -0.81
CA PRO A 5 -19.67 -4.70 -1.18
C PRO A 5 -18.45 -4.13 -0.44
N TRP A 6 -18.19 -4.59 0.80
CA TRP A 6 -17.12 -4.08 1.68
C TRP A 6 -15.97 -5.07 1.89
N ASP A 7 -15.92 -6.14 1.10
CA ASP A 7 -14.87 -7.15 1.20
C ASP A 7 -13.61 -6.68 0.47
N ALA A 8 -12.68 -6.07 1.20
CA ALA A 8 -11.40 -5.61 0.63
C ALA A 8 -10.46 -6.77 0.26
N GLN A 9 -10.68 -7.99 0.74
CA GLN A 9 -9.91 -9.15 0.32
C GLN A 9 -10.23 -9.55 -1.13
N LYS A 10 -11.47 -9.31 -1.60
CA LYS A 10 -11.83 -9.55 -3.01
C LYS A 10 -11.24 -8.53 -3.99
N SER A 11 -10.72 -7.41 -3.49
CA SER A 11 -10.13 -6.32 -4.28
C SER A 11 -8.66 -6.11 -3.95
N ALA A 12 -8.33 -5.34 -2.92
CA ALA A 12 -6.95 -5.01 -2.56
C ALA A 12 -6.08 -6.25 -2.28
N GLY A 13 -6.63 -7.26 -1.60
CA GLY A 13 -5.99 -8.55 -1.32
C GLY A 13 -6.10 -9.59 -2.44
N ASN A 14 -6.69 -9.28 -3.58
CA ASN A 14 -6.91 -10.22 -4.67
C ASN A 14 -5.91 -9.99 -5.80
N THR A 15 -5.09 -10.96 -6.12
CA THR A 15 -4.05 -10.89 -7.16
C THR A 15 -4.61 -10.83 -8.59
N ASN A 16 -5.89 -11.12 -8.78
CA ASN A 16 -6.59 -11.08 -10.07
C ASN A 16 -7.57 -9.90 -10.19
N ASP A 17 -7.39 -8.85 -9.37
CA ASP A 17 -8.21 -7.63 -9.38
C ASP A 17 -7.30 -6.40 -9.38
N LEU A 18 -7.63 -5.37 -10.17
CA LEU A 18 -6.80 -4.17 -10.31
C LEU A 18 -7.13 -3.08 -9.28
N ARG A 19 -8.16 -3.24 -8.46
CA ARG A 19 -8.51 -2.28 -7.38
C ARG A 19 -7.56 -2.45 -6.18
N GLY A 20 -7.22 -1.35 -5.52
CA GLY A 20 -6.26 -1.34 -4.42
C GLY A 20 -4.85 -1.71 -4.87
N LYS A 21 -4.46 -1.24 -6.06
CA LYS A 21 -3.18 -1.51 -6.72
C LYS A 21 -2.56 -0.23 -7.26
N ILE A 22 -1.24 -0.26 -7.44
CA ILE A 22 -0.53 0.66 -8.34
C ILE A 22 -0.04 -0.19 -9.51
N LEU A 23 -0.39 0.22 -10.72
CA LEU A 23 -0.11 -0.51 -11.93
C LEU A 23 1.12 0.06 -12.64
N ARG A 24 1.92 -0.79 -13.25
CA ARG A 24 3.03 -0.38 -14.10
C ARG A 24 2.90 -1.01 -15.48
N ILE A 25 2.68 -0.18 -16.46
CA ILE A 25 2.54 -0.55 -17.88
C ILE A 25 3.44 0.35 -18.72
N LYS A 26 3.75 -0.07 -19.93
CA LYS A 26 4.42 0.75 -20.96
C LYS A 26 3.42 1.01 -22.08
N PRO A 27 2.95 2.26 -22.25
CA PRO A 27 2.10 2.63 -23.36
C PRO A 27 2.83 2.44 -24.71
N GLU A 28 2.11 2.02 -25.74
CA GLU A 28 2.60 1.89 -27.10
C GLU A 28 1.92 2.91 -28.02
N ALA A 29 2.55 3.22 -29.15
CA ALA A 29 2.10 4.27 -30.07
C ALA A 29 0.73 3.98 -30.71
N ASP A 30 0.32 2.73 -30.78
CA ASP A 30 -0.97 2.27 -31.33
C ASP A 30 -2.13 2.34 -30.30
N GLY A 31 -1.88 2.87 -29.10
CA GLY A 31 -2.87 2.94 -28.03
C GLY A 31 -3.00 1.68 -27.19
N THR A 32 -2.22 0.66 -27.45
CA THR A 32 -2.09 -0.52 -26.60
C THR A 32 -1.04 -0.31 -25.51
N TYR A 33 -0.75 -1.32 -24.71
CA TYR A 33 0.36 -1.30 -23.76
C TYR A 33 1.02 -2.67 -23.66
N THR A 34 2.26 -2.66 -23.22
CA THR A 34 3.01 -3.84 -22.84
C THR A 34 3.31 -3.86 -21.35
N ILE A 35 3.65 -5.03 -20.84
CA ILE A 35 4.00 -5.23 -19.44
C ILE A 35 5.54 -5.22 -19.33
N PRO A 36 6.13 -4.26 -18.62
CA PRO A 36 7.57 -4.27 -18.38
C PRO A 36 7.95 -5.39 -17.41
N GLU A 37 9.17 -5.88 -17.54
CA GLU A 37 9.73 -6.86 -16.59
C GLU A 37 9.84 -6.29 -15.17
N GLY A 38 9.74 -7.15 -14.15
CA GLY A 38 9.87 -6.79 -12.74
C GLY A 38 8.58 -6.28 -12.11
N ASN A 39 7.40 -6.48 -12.73
CA ASN A 39 6.11 -6.40 -12.06
C ASN A 39 5.94 -7.57 -11.09
N LEU A 40 4.94 -7.48 -10.19
CA LEU A 40 4.77 -8.44 -9.10
C LEU A 40 4.47 -9.86 -9.59
N PHE A 41 3.77 -9.98 -10.72
CA PHE A 41 3.39 -11.27 -11.32
C PHE A 41 3.85 -11.35 -12.76
N ALA A 42 4.25 -12.54 -13.17
CA ALA A 42 4.67 -12.80 -14.53
C ALA A 42 3.48 -12.77 -15.50
N LYS A 43 3.74 -12.38 -16.75
CA LYS A 43 2.74 -12.47 -17.81
C LYS A 43 2.31 -13.93 -18.02
N GLY A 44 1.00 -14.18 -17.97
CA GLY A 44 0.43 -15.54 -18.14
C GLY A 44 0.37 -16.36 -16.84
N GLU A 45 0.83 -15.84 -15.72
CA GLU A 45 0.66 -16.49 -14.42
C GLU A 45 -0.83 -16.56 -14.05
N ALA A 46 -1.31 -17.78 -13.80
CA ALA A 46 -2.73 -18.01 -13.53
C ALA A 46 -3.19 -17.30 -12.25
N LYS A 47 -4.42 -16.78 -12.26
CA LYS A 47 -5.04 -16.08 -11.13
C LYS A 47 -4.32 -14.80 -10.71
N THR A 48 -3.56 -14.18 -11.61
CA THR A 48 -2.86 -12.92 -11.36
C THR A 48 -3.10 -11.92 -12.50
N ARG A 49 -2.74 -10.66 -12.22
CA ARG A 49 -2.75 -9.59 -13.22
C ARG A 49 -1.33 -9.05 -13.37
N PRO A 50 -0.72 -9.20 -14.55
CA PRO A 50 0.68 -8.81 -14.77
C PRO A 50 0.91 -7.30 -14.73
N GLU A 51 -0.13 -6.49 -14.80
CA GLU A 51 -0.06 -5.02 -14.66
C GLU A 51 0.31 -4.57 -13.24
N ILE A 52 0.14 -5.45 -12.23
CA ILE A 52 0.32 -5.10 -10.82
C ILE A 52 1.80 -4.91 -10.51
N TYR A 53 2.17 -3.70 -10.09
CA TYR A 53 3.47 -3.40 -9.51
C TYR A 53 3.38 -3.41 -7.97
N VAL A 54 2.37 -2.73 -7.40
CA VAL A 54 2.08 -2.76 -5.97
C VAL A 54 0.67 -3.28 -5.75
N MET A 55 0.49 -4.17 -4.78
CA MET A 55 -0.80 -4.60 -4.27
C MET A 55 -0.95 -4.28 -2.78
N GLY A 56 -2.17 -4.44 -2.26
CA GLY A 56 -2.42 -4.27 -0.84
C GLY A 56 -2.57 -2.81 -0.40
N ASN A 57 -3.23 -1.98 -1.22
CA ASN A 57 -3.55 -0.60 -0.86
C ASN A 57 -5.06 -0.43 -0.58
N ARG A 58 -5.38 0.45 0.37
CA ARG A 58 -6.75 0.89 0.67
C ARG A 58 -7.11 2.13 -0.16
N ASN A 59 -6.30 3.17 -0.07
CA ASN A 59 -6.48 4.43 -0.76
C ASN A 59 -5.12 5.10 -1.01
N PRO A 60 -4.35 4.63 -2.02
CA PRO A 60 -3.09 5.23 -2.40
C PRO A 60 -3.37 6.61 -3.01
N TYR A 61 -3.13 7.64 -2.22
CA TYR A 61 -3.45 9.01 -2.60
C TYR A 61 -2.16 9.80 -2.86
N ARG A 62 -2.01 10.29 -4.09
CA ARG A 62 -0.79 10.87 -4.64
C ARG A 62 0.37 9.88 -4.68
N ILE A 63 0.86 9.63 -5.85
CA ILE A 63 2.05 8.82 -6.11
C ILE A 63 3.13 9.68 -6.76
N SER A 64 4.38 9.35 -6.53
CA SER A 64 5.53 9.97 -7.16
C SER A 64 6.59 8.91 -7.45
N VAL A 65 7.24 9.03 -8.62
CA VAL A 65 8.40 8.21 -8.95
C VAL A 65 9.61 9.12 -8.91
N ASP A 66 10.61 8.73 -8.11
CA ASP A 66 11.87 9.42 -8.08
C ASP A 66 12.63 9.23 -9.40
N SER A 67 12.95 10.32 -10.06
CA SER A 67 13.59 10.32 -11.38
C SER A 67 15.00 9.73 -11.39
N ARG A 68 15.68 9.66 -10.26
CA ARG A 68 17.08 9.19 -10.15
C ARG A 68 17.19 7.75 -9.71
N THR A 69 16.38 7.35 -8.74
CA THR A 69 16.41 5.98 -8.21
C THR A 69 15.39 5.05 -8.88
N GLY A 70 14.34 5.63 -9.48
CA GLY A 70 13.20 4.87 -9.98
C GLY A 70 12.30 4.33 -8.87
N PHE A 71 12.52 4.71 -7.61
CA PHE A 71 11.68 4.28 -6.50
C PHE A 71 10.32 4.95 -6.56
N LEU A 72 9.30 4.18 -6.24
CA LEU A 72 7.92 4.67 -6.16
C LEU A 72 7.58 5.04 -4.72
N TYR A 73 7.03 6.24 -4.53
CA TYR A 73 6.51 6.72 -3.26
C TYR A 73 5.02 7.01 -3.38
N TRP A 74 4.26 6.72 -2.34
CA TRP A 74 2.85 7.12 -2.24
C TRP A 74 2.42 7.32 -0.80
N GLY A 75 1.42 8.19 -0.62
CA GLY A 75 0.67 8.29 0.62
C GLY A 75 -0.47 7.28 0.60
N GLU A 76 -0.69 6.61 1.70
CA GLU A 76 -1.80 5.67 1.90
C GLU A 76 -2.73 6.23 2.97
N VAL A 77 -3.97 6.54 2.59
CA VAL A 77 -4.99 6.93 3.56
C VAL A 77 -5.59 5.68 4.18
N GLY A 78 -5.20 5.42 5.40
CA GLY A 78 -5.56 4.23 6.14
C GLY A 78 -6.99 4.22 6.68
N PRO A 79 -7.39 3.16 7.39
CA PRO A 79 -8.73 3.05 7.95
C PRO A 79 -8.96 4.01 9.12
N ASP A 80 -10.21 4.46 9.27
CA ASP A 80 -10.63 5.24 10.42
C ASP A 80 -10.82 4.32 11.63
N GLY A 81 -9.91 4.37 12.57
CA GLY A 81 -9.93 3.60 13.81
C GLY A 81 -9.10 4.30 14.87
N ASN A 82 -9.73 4.70 15.97
CA ASN A 82 -9.06 5.46 17.02
C ASN A 82 -8.29 4.58 18.01
N ASN A 83 -8.72 3.32 18.18
CA ASN A 83 -8.22 2.43 19.20
C ASN A 83 -7.88 1.05 18.67
N ASP A 84 -6.89 0.42 19.28
CA ASP A 84 -6.60 -0.98 19.08
C ASP A 84 -7.75 -1.84 19.67
N SER A 85 -7.99 -2.99 19.05
CA SER A 85 -8.98 -3.96 19.49
C SER A 85 -8.36 -5.34 19.58
N LEU A 86 -8.51 -6.01 20.70
CA LEU A 86 -8.04 -7.39 20.88
C LEU A 86 -8.70 -8.35 19.87
N ASN A 87 -9.92 -8.06 19.47
CA ASN A 87 -10.71 -8.92 18.59
C ASN A 87 -10.63 -8.54 17.10
N LEU A 88 -10.23 -7.32 16.78
CA LEU A 88 -10.19 -6.85 15.40
C LEU A 88 -8.77 -6.59 14.91
N GLY A 89 -7.90 -6.07 15.77
CA GLY A 89 -6.53 -5.73 15.46
C GLY A 89 -6.19 -4.26 15.72
N PRO A 90 -5.20 -3.69 15.04
CA PRO A 90 -4.69 -2.35 15.28
C PRO A 90 -5.68 -1.26 14.90
N LYS A 91 -5.49 -0.09 15.51
CA LYS A 91 -6.11 1.18 15.11
C LYS A 91 -5.72 1.56 13.68
N GLY A 92 -6.32 2.62 13.16
CA GLY A 92 -5.99 3.14 11.85
C GLY A 92 -4.68 3.94 11.83
N TYR A 93 -3.92 3.76 10.75
CA TYR A 93 -2.71 4.52 10.45
C TYR A 93 -2.78 5.01 9.01
N ASP A 94 -2.34 6.25 8.78
CA ASP A 94 -1.92 6.67 7.46
C ASP A 94 -0.44 6.35 7.28
N GLU A 95 -0.02 6.16 6.03
CA GLU A 95 1.31 5.67 5.72
C GLU A 95 1.95 6.48 4.58
N ILE A 96 3.26 6.63 4.65
CA ILE A 96 4.09 6.93 3.48
C ILE A 96 4.85 5.67 3.14
N ASN A 97 4.65 5.19 1.95
CA ASN A 97 5.23 3.95 1.46
C ASN A 97 6.31 4.21 0.41
N GLN A 98 7.31 3.36 0.37
CA GLN A 98 8.36 3.33 -0.64
C GLN A 98 8.46 1.94 -1.24
N ALA A 99 8.36 1.84 -2.57
CA ALA A 99 8.63 0.59 -3.28
C ALA A 99 9.89 0.73 -4.14
N GLN A 100 10.93 -0.01 -3.77
CA GLN A 100 12.17 -0.17 -4.56
C GLN A 100 12.04 -1.29 -5.59
N ARG A 101 11.04 -2.12 -5.43
CA ARG A 101 10.64 -3.23 -6.31
C ARG A 101 9.15 -3.51 -6.13
N ALA A 102 8.57 -4.29 -7.03
CA ALA A 102 7.19 -4.73 -6.91
C ALA A 102 6.95 -5.49 -5.60
N GLY A 103 5.76 -5.31 -4.99
CA GLY A 103 5.47 -5.91 -3.69
C GLY A 103 4.02 -5.81 -3.24
N ASN A 104 3.74 -6.49 -2.12
CA ASN A 104 2.49 -6.42 -1.39
C ASN A 104 2.69 -5.52 -0.16
N PHE A 105 1.81 -4.51 0.03
CA PHE A 105 1.90 -3.53 1.13
C PHE A 105 0.78 -3.68 2.17
N GLY A 106 0.15 -4.84 2.19
CA GLY A 106 -0.51 -5.41 3.36
C GLY A 106 -2.02 -5.24 3.46
N TRP A 107 -2.62 -4.15 2.99
CA TRP A 107 -4.08 -3.99 3.12
C TRP A 107 -4.86 -5.09 2.38
N PRO A 108 -5.88 -5.73 2.97
CA PRO A 108 -6.56 -5.39 4.24
C PRO A 108 -6.09 -6.22 5.46
N TYR A 109 -4.94 -6.86 5.41
CA TYR A 109 -4.46 -7.78 6.44
C TYR A 109 -3.57 -7.09 7.48
N PHE A 110 -2.86 -6.04 7.05
CA PHE A 110 -1.87 -5.31 7.84
C PHE A 110 -1.99 -3.81 7.64
N VAL A 111 -1.47 -3.06 8.62
CA VAL A 111 -1.20 -1.62 8.54
C VAL A 111 0.15 -1.32 9.19
N ALA A 112 0.70 -0.15 8.92
CA ALA A 112 1.91 0.38 9.55
C ALA A 112 3.13 -0.56 9.34
N ASN A 113 3.83 -0.90 10.40
CA ASN A 113 4.95 -1.85 10.37
C ASN A 113 4.49 -3.33 10.38
N ASN A 114 3.54 -3.68 9.53
CA ASN A 114 2.92 -5.00 9.46
C ASN A 114 2.12 -5.38 10.72
N GLN A 115 1.51 -4.41 11.39
CA GLN A 115 0.57 -4.70 12.47
C GLN A 115 -0.64 -5.45 11.91
N ALA A 116 -0.82 -6.68 12.37
CA ALA A 116 -1.78 -7.61 11.79
C ALA A 116 -3.18 -7.44 12.36
N TYR A 117 -4.17 -7.42 11.47
CA TYR A 117 -5.57 -7.64 11.82
C TYR A 117 -5.84 -9.10 12.15
N ASN A 118 -6.92 -9.34 12.87
CA ASN A 118 -7.44 -10.71 13.10
C ASN A 118 -8.30 -11.15 11.91
N ALA A 119 -8.20 -12.42 11.56
CA ALA A 119 -9.17 -13.03 10.67
C ALA A 119 -10.57 -12.91 11.30
N ARG A 120 -11.56 -12.42 10.54
CA ARG A 120 -12.87 -12.09 11.07
C ARG A 120 -14.00 -12.82 10.34
N ASP A 121 -14.72 -13.67 11.03
CA ASP A 121 -16.02 -14.16 10.56
C ASP A 121 -17.11 -13.18 10.99
N TYR A 122 -17.63 -12.44 10.00
CA TYR A 122 -18.69 -11.45 10.24
C TYR A 122 -20.08 -12.08 10.38
N VAL A 123 -20.27 -13.30 9.93
CA VAL A 123 -21.55 -14.02 10.09
C VAL A 123 -21.65 -14.58 11.50
N ALA A 124 -20.63 -15.32 11.93
CA ALA A 124 -20.55 -15.86 13.28
C ALA A 124 -20.20 -14.80 14.34
N ASN A 125 -19.77 -13.61 13.92
CA ASN A 125 -19.29 -12.52 14.78
C ASN A 125 -18.10 -12.94 15.67
N THR A 126 -17.20 -13.76 15.13
CA THR A 126 -16.03 -14.29 15.83
C THR A 126 -14.72 -13.82 15.21
N SER A 127 -13.68 -13.71 16.01
CA SER A 127 -12.32 -13.42 15.56
C SER A 127 -11.45 -14.64 15.68
N GLY A 128 -10.70 -14.91 14.63
CA GLY A 128 -9.68 -15.94 14.57
C GLY A 128 -8.29 -15.41 14.91
N VAL A 129 -7.28 -16.11 14.43
CA VAL A 129 -5.87 -15.73 14.59
C VAL A 129 -5.53 -14.47 13.78
N LYS A 130 -4.46 -13.80 14.16
CA LYS A 130 -3.87 -12.70 13.36
C LYS A 130 -3.27 -13.26 12.07
N TYR A 131 -3.33 -12.45 11.02
CA TYR A 131 -2.64 -12.78 9.76
C TYR A 131 -1.12 -12.79 9.95
N ASP A 132 -0.44 -13.64 9.17
CA ASP A 132 1.02 -13.72 9.10
C ASP A 132 1.54 -12.87 7.95
N SER A 133 2.39 -11.89 8.22
CA SER A 133 2.93 -10.99 7.20
C SER A 133 3.90 -11.65 6.23
N LEU A 134 4.53 -12.73 6.63
CA LEU A 134 5.42 -13.51 5.77
C LEU A 134 4.64 -14.44 4.83
N LYS A 135 3.40 -14.80 5.20
CA LYS A 135 2.56 -15.72 4.46
C LYS A 135 1.08 -15.34 4.57
N PRO A 136 0.69 -14.18 4.03
CA PRO A 136 -0.71 -13.76 4.11
C PRO A 136 -1.61 -14.71 3.31
N ILE A 137 -2.79 -15.00 3.86
CA ILE A 137 -3.75 -15.91 3.22
C ILE A 137 -5.05 -15.17 2.94
N ASN A 138 -5.48 -15.20 1.68
CA ASN A 138 -6.79 -14.70 1.28
C ASN A 138 -7.82 -15.83 1.29
N GLU A 139 -8.70 -15.83 2.28
CA GLU A 139 -9.76 -16.82 2.43
C GLU A 139 -11.15 -16.28 2.10
N SER A 140 -11.22 -15.10 1.48
CA SER A 140 -12.50 -14.58 1.03
C SER A 140 -13.18 -15.54 0.04
N PRO A 141 -14.48 -15.83 0.22
CA PRO A 141 -15.24 -16.61 -0.76
C PRO A 141 -15.36 -15.88 -2.12
N ASN A 142 -15.02 -14.60 -2.16
CA ASN A 142 -15.03 -13.75 -3.34
C ASN A 142 -13.65 -13.61 -4.00
N ASN A 143 -12.64 -14.33 -3.51
CA ASN A 143 -11.28 -14.28 -4.06
C ASN A 143 -11.22 -15.06 -5.38
N THR A 144 -10.81 -14.38 -6.45
CA THR A 144 -10.54 -14.99 -7.77
C THR A 144 -9.05 -15.18 -8.04
N GLY A 145 -8.20 -14.67 -7.16
CA GLY A 145 -6.75 -14.70 -7.24
C GLY A 145 -6.11 -15.89 -6.52
N LEU A 146 -4.84 -15.74 -6.20
CA LEU A 146 -4.09 -16.69 -5.37
C LEU A 146 -4.64 -16.69 -3.95
N ARG A 147 -4.61 -17.84 -3.29
CA ARG A 147 -4.95 -17.96 -1.87
C ARG A 147 -3.79 -17.50 -0.99
N GLU A 148 -2.59 -17.94 -1.28
CA GLU A 148 -1.36 -17.52 -0.62
C GLU A 148 -0.82 -16.28 -1.35
N LEU A 149 -0.60 -15.20 -0.61
CA LEU A 149 -0.18 -13.93 -1.16
C LEU A 149 1.32 -13.72 -0.95
N PRO A 150 1.96 -12.86 -1.76
CA PRO A 150 3.32 -12.43 -1.50
C PRO A 150 3.47 -11.84 -0.08
N PRO A 151 4.63 -12.00 0.57
CA PRO A 151 4.92 -11.37 1.87
C PRO A 151 4.64 -9.88 1.87
N SER A 152 4.15 -9.37 3.01
CA SER A 152 3.84 -7.96 3.17
C SER A 152 5.08 -7.14 3.51
N HIS A 153 5.24 -5.99 2.85
CA HIS A 153 6.21 -4.96 3.20
C HIS A 153 5.63 -4.00 4.23
N SER A 154 6.46 -3.59 5.19
CA SER A 154 6.11 -2.53 6.14
C SER A 154 6.10 -1.17 5.47
N ALA A 155 5.26 -0.26 5.97
CA ALA A 155 5.34 1.15 5.61
C ALA A 155 6.69 1.76 6.02
N MET A 156 7.13 2.77 5.26
CA MET A 156 8.35 3.54 5.56
C MET A 156 8.11 4.51 6.73
N ILE A 157 6.97 5.20 6.72
CA ILE A 157 6.49 6.10 7.78
C ILE A 157 5.02 5.78 8.01
N TYR A 158 4.58 5.78 9.26
CA TYR A 158 3.17 5.56 9.61
C TYR A 158 2.78 6.32 10.87
N TYR A 159 1.54 6.78 10.93
CA TYR A 159 1.09 7.60 12.05
C TYR A 159 -0.42 7.49 12.27
N PRO A 160 -0.85 7.43 13.56
CA PRO A 160 -2.26 7.42 13.94
C PRO A 160 -2.81 8.86 14.05
N TYR A 161 -4.04 9.04 14.50
CA TYR A 161 -4.58 10.35 14.89
C TYR A 161 -3.89 10.96 16.11
N ALA A 162 -3.46 10.12 17.06
CA ALA A 162 -2.67 10.53 18.21
C ALA A 162 -1.20 10.75 17.83
N THR A 163 -0.40 11.31 18.73
CA THR A 163 1.05 11.37 18.55
C THR A 163 1.62 9.97 18.35
N SER A 164 2.48 9.82 17.35
CA SER A 164 3.25 8.59 17.13
C SER A 164 4.48 8.61 18.03
N ASP A 165 4.72 7.52 18.75
CA ASP A 165 5.95 7.36 19.54
C ASP A 165 7.17 7.21 18.62
N GLU A 166 6.99 6.60 17.44
CA GLU A 166 8.06 6.37 16.47
C GLU A 166 8.31 7.58 15.55
N PHE A 167 7.26 8.33 15.23
CA PHE A 167 7.32 9.51 14.36
C PHE A 167 6.70 10.75 15.02
N PRO A 168 7.23 11.21 16.18
CA PRO A 168 6.60 12.27 16.98
C PRO A 168 6.51 13.62 16.24
N ALA A 169 7.40 13.86 15.28
CA ALA A 169 7.40 15.09 14.48
C ALA A 169 6.16 15.27 13.59
N LEU A 170 5.39 14.19 13.35
CA LEU A 170 4.14 14.28 12.58
C LEU A 170 2.96 14.84 13.38
N GLY A 171 3.11 14.96 14.71
CA GLY A 171 2.09 15.56 15.57
C GLY A 171 0.82 14.73 15.72
N THR A 172 -0.32 15.41 15.87
CA THR A 172 -1.66 14.82 16.08
C THR A 172 -2.68 15.48 15.17
N GLY A 173 -3.83 14.83 14.98
CA GLY A 173 -4.98 15.40 14.29
C GLY A 173 -5.47 14.59 13.12
N SER A 174 -6.20 15.24 12.22
CA SER A 174 -6.70 14.62 10.99
C SER A 174 -5.53 14.17 10.11
N ARG A 175 -5.73 13.05 9.41
CA ARG A 175 -4.73 12.42 8.57
C ARG A 175 -5.14 12.48 7.11
N ASN A 176 -4.17 12.67 6.24
CA ASN A 176 -4.28 12.49 4.80
C ASN A 176 -2.87 12.41 4.19
N ALA A 177 -2.25 11.24 4.27
CA ALA A 177 -0.92 11.03 3.73
C ALA A 177 -0.88 11.19 2.22
N MET A 178 0.04 12.01 1.72
CA MET A 178 0.26 12.25 0.30
C MET A 178 1.74 12.26 0.00
N ALA A 179 2.15 11.65 -1.12
CA ALA A 179 3.50 11.79 -1.62
C ALA A 179 3.64 13.02 -2.51
N GLY A 180 4.83 13.61 -2.52
CA GLY A 180 5.27 14.64 -3.44
C GLY A 180 6.52 14.19 -4.22
N PRO A 181 7.00 15.00 -5.16
CA PRO A 181 8.26 14.73 -5.86
C PRO A 181 9.44 14.82 -4.88
N ILE A 182 10.47 14.02 -5.13
CA ILE A 182 11.75 14.18 -4.45
C ILE A 182 12.41 15.44 -5.00
N TYR A 183 12.90 16.30 -4.08
CA TYR A 183 13.59 17.53 -4.45
C TYR A 183 15.07 17.26 -4.69
N TYR A 184 15.60 17.78 -5.80
CA TYR A 184 17.03 17.80 -6.10
C TYR A 184 17.44 19.22 -6.43
N SER A 185 18.35 19.80 -5.65
CA SER A 185 18.81 21.19 -5.80
C SER A 185 19.43 21.45 -7.15
N GLU A 186 20.14 20.49 -7.72
CA GLU A 186 20.79 20.59 -9.03
C GLU A 186 19.80 20.65 -10.21
N ASP A 187 18.53 20.27 -10.03
CA ASP A 187 17.49 20.45 -11.05
C ASP A 187 17.08 21.94 -11.21
N TYR A 188 17.56 22.82 -10.30
CA TYR A 188 17.22 24.24 -10.24
C TYR A 188 18.46 25.16 -10.12
N PRO A 189 19.51 24.99 -10.96
CA PRO A 189 20.82 25.62 -10.74
C PRO A 189 20.77 27.14 -10.72
N ASP A 190 19.84 27.73 -11.47
CA ASP A 190 19.72 29.20 -11.63
C ASP A 190 18.58 29.81 -10.81
N SER A 191 17.96 29.00 -9.92
CA SER A 191 16.85 29.47 -9.10
C SER A 191 17.33 30.15 -7.83
N GLY A 192 17.16 31.47 -7.75
CA GLY A 192 17.32 32.16 -6.46
C GLY A 192 16.32 31.77 -5.36
N ARG A 193 15.57 30.70 -5.56
CA ARG A 193 14.51 30.19 -4.66
C ARG A 193 14.71 28.72 -4.31
N ASN A 194 15.92 28.21 -4.39
CA ASN A 194 16.24 26.85 -4.00
C ASN A 194 15.92 26.62 -2.52
N TRP A 195 15.44 25.43 -2.23
CA TRP A 195 15.33 25.00 -0.85
C TRP A 195 16.73 24.79 -0.27
N PRO A 196 16.90 24.87 1.07
CA PRO A 196 18.17 24.56 1.71
C PRO A 196 18.68 23.16 1.33
N ASP A 197 20.00 23.00 1.27
CA ASP A 197 20.69 21.74 0.92
C ASP A 197 20.23 20.55 1.78
N PHE A 198 19.74 20.81 2.98
CA PHE A 198 19.13 19.79 3.83
C PHE A 198 18.01 18.98 3.16
N PHE A 199 17.28 19.60 2.23
CA PHE A 199 16.17 18.96 1.50
C PHE A 199 16.60 18.24 0.23
N ASP A 200 17.88 18.33 -0.15
CA ASP A 200 18.39 17.66 -1.34
C ASP A 200 18.24 16.13 -1.20
N GLY A 201 17.64 15.49 -2.20
CA GLY A 201 17.37 14.06 -2.20
C GLY A 201 16.29 13.60 -1.20
N LYS A 202 15.40 14.51 -0.77
CA LYS A 202 14.30 14.21 0.14
C LYS A 202 12.94 14.53 -0.43
#